data_1a3072ea60e405794e206f27a80edd8b
#
_entry.id   1a3072ea60e405794e206f27a80edd8b
#
_cell.length_a   1.000
_cell.length_b   1.000
_cell.length_c   1.000
_cell.angle_alpha   90.00
_cell.angle_beta   90.00
_cell.angle_gamma   90.00
#
_symmetry.space_group_name_H-M   'P 1'
#
loop_
_entity.id
_entity.type
_entity.pdbx_description
1 polymer ?
#
loop_
_entity_poly.entity_id
_entity_poly.type
_entity_poly.pdbx_seq_one_letter_code
_entity_poly.pdbx_strand_id
1 'polypeptide(L)'
;MAEPKTKAQTEPKAEDNTLAEVSKQIAEMLAEAKKEADKIIAEAKAKANGEMTEEEKKAKAESDAYWNEYVEIELFLDNDKYKDDVWVAVNGESCYIKRGERVKVKRKFAREIELSDSQKREANRLIAKKSSEFAKMDM
;
A
#
# COMPACT_ATOMS: atom_id res chain seq x y z
N MET A 1 -70.42 -18.73 -52.09
CA MET A 1 -71.28 -17.84 -51.25
C MET A 1 -70.68 -17.75 -49.86
N ALA A 2 -70.50 -16.48 -49.42
CA ALA A 2 -70.38 -16.05 -48.06
C ALA A 2 -69.04 -16.32 -47.35
N GLU A 3 -68.24 -15.28 -47.28
CA GLU A 3 -67.24 -15.02 -46.22
C GLU A 3 -67.89 -14.96 -44.85
N PRO A 4 -67.03 -15.13 -43.78
CA PRO A 4 -66.99 -14.03 -42.87
C PRO A 4 -65.56 -13.63 -42.45
N LYS A 5 -65.41 -12.35 -42.41
CA LYS A 5 -64.37 -11.54 -41.75
C LYS A 5 -64.17 -11.97 -40.30
N THR A 6 -62.92 -12.15 -39.91
CA THR A 6 -62.55 -12.04 -38.50
C THR A 6 -61.35 -11.07 -38.38
N LYS A 7 -61.66 -9.91 -37.89
CA LYS A 7 -60.71 -8.95 -37.41
C LYS A 7 -60.10 -9.49 -36.11
N ALA A 8 -58.85 -9.72 -36.10
CA ALA A 8 -58.10 -9.78 -34.87
C ALA A 8 -57.31 -8.48 -34.75
N GLN A 9 -57.81 -7.54 -33.97
CA GLN A 9 -57.05 -6.44 -33.42
C GLN A 9 -56.31 -7.00 -32.24
N THR A 10 -55.02 -7.14 -32.36
CA THR A 10 -54.11 -7.30 -31.23
C THR A 10 -53.38 -5.98 -31.07
N GLU A 11 -53.74 -5.25 -30.04
CA GLU A 11 -53.04 -4.01 -29.65
C GLU A 11 -51.68 -4.36 -29.07
N PRO A 12 -50.57 -3.84 -29.59
CA PRO A 12 -49.30 -3.89 -28.94
C PRO A 12 -49.07 -2.59 -28.17
N LYS A 13 -49.65 -2.44 -27.00
CA LYS A 13 -49.46 -1.23 -26.18
C LYS A 13 -48.67 -1.48 -24.88
N ALA A 14 -48.31 -2.70 -24.56
CA ALA A 14 -47.55 -3.04 -23.35
C ALA A 14 -46.06 -3.32 -23.62
N GLU A 15 -45.69 -3.64 -24.86
CA GLU A 15 -44.28 -3.99 -25.19
C GLU A 15 -43.40 -2.77 -25.51
N ASP A 16 -43.98 -1.66 -25.94
CA ASP A 16 -43.23 -0.46 -26.28
C ASP A 16 -42.65 0.28 -25.06
N ASN A 17 -43.30 0.24 -23.90
CA ASN A 17 -42.83 0.85 -22.68
C ASN A 17 -41.66 0.06 -22.06
N THR A 18 -41.67 -1.26 -22.13
CA THR A 18 -40.60 -2.11 -21.62
C THR A 18 -39.35 -2.02 -22.47
N LEU A 19 -39.49 -1.91 -23.79
CA LEU A 19 -38.37 -1.71 -24.71
C LEU A 19 -37.71 -0.33 -24.53
N ALA A 20 -38.49 0.70 -24.28
CA ALA A 20 -37.96 2.05 -24.01
C ALA A 20 -37.19 2.13 -22.66
N GLU A 21 -37.72 1.46 -21.63
CA GLU A 21 -37.03 1.38 -20.34
C GLU A 21 -35.75 0.56 -20.42
N VAL A 22 -35.77 -0.58 -21.10
CA VAL A 22 -34.56 -1.40 -21.30
C VAL A 22 -33.51 -0.65 -22.13
N SER A 23 -33.92 0.05 -23.18
CA SER A 23 -32.99 0.86 -23.97
C SER A 23 -32.34 2.01 -23.18
N LYS A 24 -33.10 2.60 -22.26
CA LYS A 24 -32.57 3.64 -21.34
C LYS A 24 -31.58 3.07 -20.34
N GLN A 25 -31.87 1.93 -19.74
CA GLN A 25 -30.96 1.23 -18.84
C GLN A 25 -29.66 0.81 -19.55
N ILE A 26 -29.75 0.32 -20.78
CA ILE A 26 -28.57 -0.02 -21.58
C ILE A 26 -27.74 1.24 -21.88
N ALA A 27 -28.38 2.36 -22.19
CA ALA A 27 -27.70 3.60 -22.45
C ALA A 27 -27.00 4.15 -21.19
N GLU A 28 -27.62 4.02 -20.02
CA GLU A 28 -27.02 4.38 -18.73
C GLU A 28 -25.81 3.48 -18.40
N MET A 29 -25.96 2.15 -18.55
CA MET A 29 -24.86 1.20 -18.35
C MET A 29 -23.69 1.45 -19.32
N LEU A 30 -23.96 1.77 -20.57
CA LEU A 30 -22.93 2.12 -21.55
C LEU A 30 -22.23 3.43 -21.20
N ALA A 31 -22.94 4.41 -20.65
CA ALA A 31 -22.34 5.68 -20.21
C ALA A 31 -21.45 5.48 -18.98
N GLU A 32 -21.85 4.63 -18.03
CA GLU A 32 -21.04 4.27 -16.88
C GLU A 32 -19.79 3.49 -17.30
N ALA A 33 -19.95 2.47 -18.15
CA ALA A 33 -18.85 1.67 -18.66
C ALA A 33 -17.82 2.51 -19.44
N LYS A 34 -18.28 3.51 -20.21
CA LYS A 34 -17.38 4.46 -20.87
C LYS A 34 -16.61 5.32 -19.88
N LYS A 35 -17.26 5.81 -18.83
CA LYS A 35 -16.59 6.60 -17.78
C LYS A 35 -15.51 5.80 -17.06
N GLU A 36 -15.82 4.54 -16.77
CA GLU A 36 -14.83 3.64 -16.15
C GLU A 36 -13.67 3.31 -17.09
N ALA A 37 -13.96 3.04 -18.37
CA ALA A 37 -12.95 2.81 -19.38
C ALA A 37 -12.03 4.04 -19.57
N ASP A 38 -12.61 5.25 -19.66
CA ASP A 38 -11.84 6.48 -19.76
C ASP A 38 -10.97 6.73 -18.54
N LYS A 39 -11.47 6.41 -17.34
CA LYS A 39 -10.70 6.47 -16.09
C LYS A 39 -9.52 5.51 -16.11
N ILE A 40 -9.75 4.26 -16.49
CA ILE A 40 -8.69 3.24 -16.60
C ILE A 40 -7.64 3.64 -17.65
N ILE A 41 -8.07 4.17 -18.78
CA ILE A 41 -7.16 4.64 -19.84
C ILE A 41 -6.32 5.84 -19.36
N ALA A 42 -6.92 6.77 -18.62
CA ALA A 42 -6.21 7.92 -18.05
C ALA A 42 -5.17 7.46 -17.01
N GLU A 43 -5.52 6.54 -16.13
CA GLU A 43 -4.61 5.94 -15.16
C GLU A 43 -3.46 5.17 -15.84
N ALA A 44 -3.77 4.37 -16.85
CA ALA A 44 -2.77 3.63 -17.61
C ALA A 44 -1.79 4.57 -18.35
N LYS A 45 -2.29 5.67 -18.92
CA LYS A 45 -1.45 6.70 -19.56
C LYS A 45 -0.57 7.43 -18.55
N ALA A 46 -1.10 7.78 -17.37
CA ALA A 46 -0.34 8.41 -16.30
C ALA A 46 0.80 7.47 -15.81
N LYS A 47 0.52 6.20 -15.63
CA LYS A 47 1.53 5.18 -15.28
C LYS A 47 2.57 4.97 -16.37
N ALA A 48 2.16 4.98 -17.64
CA ALA A 48 3.08 4.86 -18.78
C ALA A 48 4.02 6.06 -18.92
N ASN A 49 3.55 7.26 -18.54
CA ASN A 49 4.35 8.48 -18.53
C ASN A 49 5.20 8.65 -17.25
N GLY A 50 5.15 7.70 -16.30
CA GLY A 50 5.84 7.80 -15.02
C GLY A 50 5.22 8.82 -14.05
N GLU A 51 4.05 9.35 -14.34
CA GLU A 51 3.29 10.21 -13.45
C GLU A 51 2.47 9.37 -12.46
N MET A 52 2.60 9.68 -11.20
CA MET A 52 1.82 9.02 -10.14
C MET A 52 0.37 9.49 -10.18
N THR A 53 -0.57 8.55 -9.99
CA THR A 53 -1.98 8.89 -9.85
C THR A 53 -2.23 9.71 -8.58
N GLU A 54 -3.35 10.44 -8.51
CA GLU A 54 -3.71 11.22 -7.33
C GLU A 54 -3.87 10.35 -6.06
N GLU A 55 -4.35 9.12 -6.22
CA GLU A 55 -4.45 8.16 -5.12
C GLU A 55 -3.06 7.70 -4.65
N GLU A 56 -2.14 7.44 -5.57
CA GLU A 56 -0.76 7.08 -5.25
C GLU A 56 0.00 8.24 -4.59
N LYS A 57 -0.21 9.48 -5.05
CA LYS A 57 0.36 10.68 -4.43
C LYS A 57 -0.15 10.87 -3.01
N LYS A 58 -1.45 10.65 -2.76
CA LYS A 58 -2.06 10.74 -1.43
C LYS A 58 -1.53 9.66 -0.51
N ALA A 59 -1.50 8.41 -0.95
CA ALA A 59 -0.95 7.29 -0.19
C ALA A 59 0.53 7.50 0.16
N LYS A 60 1.31 8.04 -0.78
CA LYS A 60 2.71 8.39 -0.54
C LYS A 60 2.85 9.52 0.47
N ALA A 61 2.03 10.57 0.38
CA ALA A 61 2.05 11.67 1.33
C ALA A 61 1.69 11.23 2.75
N GLU A 62 0.70 10.36 2.91
CA GLU A 62 0.32 9.76 4.20
C GLU A 62 1.45 8.88 4.76
N SER A 63 2.07 8.07 3.92
CA SER A 63 3.23 7.24 4.28
C SER A 63 4.42 8.12 4.70
N ASP A 64 4.73 9.15 3.93
CA ASP A 64 5.83 10.07 4.22
C ASP A 64 5.59 10.83 5.52
N ALA A 65 4.35 11.25 5.80
CA ALA A 65 3.97 11.89 7.06
C ALA A 65 4.18 10.94 8.25
N TYR A 66 3.77 9.68 8.13
CA TYR A 66 3.95 8.66 9.16
C TYR A 66 5.44 8.41 9.47
N TRP A 67 6.28 8.26 8.44
CA TRP A 67 7.71 7.99 8.63
C TRP A 67 8.51 9.20 9.11
N ASN A 68 8.03 10.42 8.86
CA ASN A 68 8.65 11.66 9.32
C ASN A 68 8.15 12.11 10.71
N GLU A 69 7.18 11.43 11.30
CA GLU A 69 6.73 11.69 12.67
C GLU A 69 7.87 11.49 13.67
N TYR A 70 7.97 12.39 14.64
CA TYR A 70 8.98 12.30 15.71
C TYR A 70 8.53 11.36 16.81
N VAL A 71 9.39 10.42 17.16
CA VAL A 71 9.22 9.49 18.28
C VAL A 71 10.39 9.62 19.25
N GLU A 72 10.13 9.42 20.54
CA GLU A 72 11.16 9.40 21.55
C GLU A 72 11.76 7.99 21.65
N ILE A 73 13.09 7.93 21.57
CA ILE A 73 13.85 6.71 21.76
C ILE A 73 14.97 6.94 22.78
N GLU A 74 15.33 5.89 23.48
CA GLU A 74 16.48 5.87 24.39
C GLU A 74 17.36 4.67 24.01
N LEU A 75 18.60 4.95 23.70
CA LEU A 75 19.57 3.93 23.33
C LEU A 75 20.44 3.58 24.53
N PHE A 76 20.71 2.29 24.70
CA PHE A 76 21.56 1.78 25.75
C PHE A 76 22.96 2.37 25.63
N LEU A 77 23.47 2.90 26.75
CA LEU A 77 24.83 3.40 26.92
C LEU A 77 25.62 2.45 27.77
N ASP A 78 26.80 2.06 27.30
CA ASP A 78 27.81 1.32 28.06
C ASP A 78 29.14 2.05 27.91
N ASN A 79 29.98 1.98 28.95
CA ASN A 79 31.27 2.67 28.94
C ASN A 79 32.34 1.97 28.09
N ASP A 80 32.03 0.85 27.47
CA ASP A 80 32.93 0.06 26.66
C ASP A 80 32.56 0.05 25.19
N LYS A 81 31.60 -0.79 24.82
CA LYS A 81 31.24 -1.06 23.42
C LYS A 81 30.22 -0.07 22.85
N TYR A 82 29.35 0.48 23.70
CA TYR A 82 28.21 1.30 23.30
C TYR A 82 28.29 2.72 23.88
N LYS A 83 29.46 3.33 23.81
CA LYS A 83 29.70 4.70 24.31
C LYS A 83 29.47 5.78 23.27
N ASP A 84 29.72 5.45 21.99
CA ASP A 84 29.67 6.42 20.91
C ASP A 84 28.25 6.62 20.38
N ASP A 85 27.98 7.81 19.87
CA ASP A 85 26.72 8.15 19.23
C ASP A 85 26.44 7.24 18.03
N VAL A 86 25.18 6.92 17.79
CA VAL A 86 24.77 6.08 16.67
C VAL A 86 24.48 6.94 15.46
N TRP A 87 25.19 6.70 14.37
CA TRP A 87 24.90 7.29 13.08
C TRP A 87 23.92 6.41 12.32
N VAL A 88 22.82 6.99 11.84
CA VAL A 88 21.76 6.28 11.06
C VAL A 88 21.47 7.09 9.81
N ALA A 89 21.35 6.42 8.68
CA ALA A 89 20.94 7.01 7.42
C ALA A 89 19.81 6.22 6.77
N VAL A 90 18.78 6.91 6.31
CA VAL A 90 17.63 6.33 5.61
C VAL A 90 17.26 7.23 4.44
N ASN A 91 17.23 6.70 3.24
CA ASN A 91 16.83 7.42 2.02
C ASN A 91 17.56 8.75 1.78
N GLY A 92 18.87 8.79 2.07
CA GLY A 92 19.70 9.99 1.86
C GLY A 92 19.66 11.01 3.00
N GLU A 93 18.81 10.84 4.00
CA GLU A 93 18.83 11.61 5.23
C GLU A 93 19.62 10.84 6.32
N SER A 94 20.41 11.54 7.08
CA SER A 94 21.19 10.95 8.18
C SER A 94 21.05 11.75 9.46
N CYS A 95 21.20 11.08 10.60
CA CYS A 95 21.24 11.73 11.90
C CYS A 95 22.19 10.99 12.86
N TYR A 96 22.69 11.71 13.85
CA TYR A 96 23.43 11.17 15.00
C TYR A 96 22.50 11.11 16.20
N ILE A 97 22.44 9.98 16.86
CA ILE A 97 21.58 9.73 18.00
C ILE A 97 22.44 9.44 19.21
N LYS A 98 22.34 10.29 20.21
CA LYS A 98 23.07 10.12 21.46
C LYS A 98 22.57 8.90 22.23
N ARG A 99 23.48 8.21 22.90
CA ARG A 99 23.16 7.11 23.82
C ARG A 99 22.97 7.62 25.23
N GLY A 100 22.14 6.91 26.00
CA GLY A 100 21.91 7.22 27.41
C GLY A 100 20.97 8.40 27.67
N GLU A 101 20.45 9.02 26.63
CA GLU A 101 19.49 10.11 26.73
C GLU A 101 18.25 9.80 25.89
N ARG A 102 17.10 10.37 26.29
CA ARG A 102 15.89 10.34 25.47
C ARG A 102 15.99 11.36 24.37
N VAL A 103 16.01 10.93 23.14
CA VAL A 103 16.15 11.76 21.94
C VAL A 103 14.92 11.62 21.06
N LYS A 104 14.42 12.74 20.54
CA LYS A 104 13.36 12.75 19.53
C LYS A 104 13.95 12.60 18.15
N VAL A 105 13.59 11.52 17.47
CA VAL A 105 14.04 11.21 16.10
C VAL A 105 12.86 10.86 15.22
N LYS A 106 13.02 11.02 13.92
CA LYS A 106 11.98 10.60 12.98
C LYS A 106 11.77 9.08 13.07
N ARG A 107 10.52 8.64 12.98
CA ARG A 107 10.13 7.22 13.08
C ARG A 107 10.94 6.31 12.18
N LYS A 108 11.30 6.74 10.98
CA LYS A 108 12.13 5.98 10.04
C LYS A 108 13.51 5.60 10.64
N PHE A 109 14.15 6.49 11.36
CA PHE A 109 15.43 6.21 12.01
C PHE A 109 15.27 5.28 13.22
N ALA A 110 14.24 5.49 14.03
CA ALA A 110 13.91 4.61 15.15
C ALA A 110 13.67 3.17 14.66
N ARG A 111 12.92 3.01 13.59
CA ARG A 111 12.63 1.70 13.00
C ARG A 111 13.88 1.00 12.49
N GLU A 112 14.80 1.72 11.88
CA GLU A 112 16.06 1.15 11.38
C GLU A 112 16.95 0.64 12.52
N ILE A 113 16.99 1.36 13.64
CA ILE A 113 17.71 0.93 14.84
C ILE A 113 17.11 -0.32 15.43
N GLU A 114 15.78 -0.38 15.58
CA GLU A 114 15.08 -1.57 16.07
C GLU A 114 15.34 -2.79 15.20
N LEU A 115 15.33 -2.60 13.87
CA LEU A 115 15.63 -3.66 12.91
C LEU A 115 17.07 -4.15 13.06
N SER A 116 18.04 -3.24 13.15
CA SER A 116 19.45 -3.56 13.35
C SER A 116 19.67 -4.34 14.66
N ASP A 117 19.03 -3.94 15.75
CA ASP A 117 19.15 -4.64 17.04
C ASP A 117 18.48 -6.00 17.04
N SER A 118 17.38 -6.13 16.32
CA SER A 118 16.72 -7.43 16.11
C SER A 118 17.62 -8.40 15.34
N GLN A 119 18.21 -7.93 14.24
CA GLN A 119 19.14 -8.70 13.42
C GLN A 119 20.39 -9.13 14.20
N LYS A 120 20.96 -8.24 15.01
CA LYS A 120 22.09 -8.58 15.88
C LYS A 120 21.74 -9.67 16.90
N ARG A 121 20.56 -9.57 17.52
CA ARG A 121 20.08 -10.61 18.45
C ARG A 121 19.89 -11.95 17.78
N GLU A 122 19.35 -11.97 16.57
CA GLU A 122 19.15 -13.20 15.80
C GLU A 122 20.49 -13.79 15.37
N ALA A 123 21.41 -12.99 14.85
CA ALA A 123 22.77 -13.42 14.51
C ALA A 123 23.50 -14.03 15.72
N ASN A 124 23.44 -13.40 16.88
CA ASN A 124 24.04 -13.92 18.12
C ASN A 124 23.43 -15.27 18.53
N ARG A 125 22.12 -15.44 18.41
CA ARG A 125 21.45 -16.74 18.67
C ARG A 125 21.94 -17.82 17.70
N LEU A 126 22.06 -17.48 16.42
CA LEU A 126 22.53 -18.41 15.40
C LEU A 126 23.99 -18.82 15.65
N ILE A 127 24.85 -17.86 15.97
CA ILE A 127 26.26 -18.11 16.32
C ILE A 127 26.34 -19.03 17.54
N ALA A 128 25.61 -18.74 18.61
CA ALA A 128 25.60 -19.56 19.82
C ALA A 128 25.11 -21.00 19.53
N LYS A 129 24.07 -21.15 18.71
CA LYS A 129 23.57 -22.46 18.30
C LYS A 129 24.64 -23.24 17.53
N LYS A 130 25.24 -22.62 16.52
CA LYS A 130 26.28 -23.24 15.70
C LYS A 130 27.52 -23.60 16.50
N SER A 131 27.98 -22.72 17.38
CA SER A 131 29.07 -22.99 18.28
C SER A 131 28.82 -24.22 19.19
N SER A 132 27.60 -24.34 19.73
CA SER A 132 27.22 -25.49 20.52
C SER A 132 27.11 -26.80 19.72
N GLU A 133 26.70 -26.73 18.46
CA GLU A 133 26.67 -27.86 17.53
C GLU A 133 28.10 -28.34 17.23
N PHE A 134 29.04 -27.44 16.95
CA PHE A 134 30.44 -27.77 16.73
C PHE A 134 31.08 -28.40 17.96
N ALA A 135 30.87 -27.85 19.16
CA ALA A 135 31.40 -28.38 20.39
C ALA A 135 30.92 -29.82 20.68
N LYS A 136 29.76 -30.21 20.16
CA LYS A 136 29.23 -31.59 20.30
C LYS A 136 29.80 -32.54 19.23
N MET A 137 30.30 -32.04 18.12
CA MET A 137 30.89 -32.87 17.06
C MET A 137 32.34 -33.24 17.33
N ASP A 138 33.05 -32.45 18.17
CA ASP A 138 34.43 -32.69 18.57
C ASP A 138 34.58 -33.66 19.78
N MET A 139 33.47 -34.19 20.28
CA MET A 139 33.45 -35.22 21.30
C MET A 139 33.12 -36.60 20.71
#